data_03efe4d6f8040616ced891c00c74ecb1
#
_entry.id   03efe4d6f8040616ced891c00c74ecb1
#
_cell.length_a   1.000
_cell.length_b   1.000
_cell.length_c   1.000
_cell.angle_alpha   90.00
_cell.angle_beta   90.00
_cell.angle_gamma   90.00
#
_symmetry.space_group_name_H-M   'P 1'
#
loop_
_entity.id
_entity.type
_entity.pdbx_description
1 polymer ?
#
loop_
_entity_poly.entity_id
_entity_poly.type
_entity_poly.pdbx_seq_one_letter_code
_entity_poly.pdbx_strand_id
1 'polypeptide(L)'
;MAIQMIGIDHSVAAIDIRTIFSFTQKKTVEALEIIKQEKGICGCVLLSTCNRMELWVSTEEGCVIALYELLCKIRAIHNDEYQKYFTERKEEDAVQHLFRLACGLESRILGEDQILTQVKGALVTAREHYAADNVLEVLFRMAVTAGKKVRTNVKEALADSCLLYTSDAA
;
A
#
# COMPACT_ATOMS: atom_id res chain seq x y z
N MET A 1 -16.42 2.66 11.56
CA MET A 1 -15.60 2.91 10.34
C MET A 1 -14.97 1.61 9.92
N ALA A 2 -14.93 1.36 8.63
CA ALA A 2 -14.37 0.13 8.06
C ALA A 2 -13.15 0.46 7.17
N ILE A 3 -12.19 -0.46 7.09
CA ILE A 3 -11.02 -0.33 6.21
C ILE A 3 -11.18 -1.30 5.06
N GLN A 4 -11.02 -0.81 3.83
CA GLN A 4 -11.02 -1.61 2.62
C GLN A 4 -9.78 -1.29 1.79
N MET A 5 -9.23 -2.30 1.13
CA MET A 5 -8.12 -2.16 0.20
C MET A 5 -8.38 -2.98 -1.06
N ILE A 6 -8.04 -2.43 -2.20
CA ILE A 6 -7.91 -3.16 -3.46
C ILE A 6 -6.52 -2.93 -4.04
N GLY A 7 -5.91 -3.98 -4.55
CA GLY A 7 -4.57 -3.87 -5.14
C GLY A 7 -4.30 -4.88 -6.24
N ILE A 8 -3.33 -4.54 -7.06
CA ILE A 8 -2.72 -5.37 -8.10
C ILE A 8 -1.21 -5.31 -7.93
N ASP A 9 -0.54 -6.45 -7.96
CA ASP A 9 0.91 -6.51 -7.78
C ASP A 9 1.60 -7.51 -8.73
N HIS A 10 2.92 -7.60 -8.62
CA HIS A 10 3.77 -8.42 -9.46
C HIS A 10 3.57 -9.93 -9.31
N SER A 11 2.91 -10.39 -8.24
CA SER A 11 2.65 -11.82 -8.02
C SER A 11 1.46 -12.33 -8.81
N VAL A 12 0.51 -11.44 -9.13
CA VAL A 12 -0.76 -11.78 -9.79
C VAL A 12 -0.87 -11.26 -11.22
N ALA A 13 -0.09 -10.24 -11.61
CA ALA A 13 -0.20 -9.61 -12.92
C ALA A 13 1.16 -9.29 -13.55
N ALA A 14 1.25 -9.48 -14.86
CA ALA A 14 2.40 -9.06 -15.67
C ALA A 14 2.49 -7.52 -15.74
N ILE A 15 3.64 -6.99 -16.15
CA ILE A 15 3.94 -5.56 -16.12
C ILE A 15 3.01 -4.73 -17.02
N ASP A 16 2.63 -5.25 -18.17
CA ASP A 16 1.70 -4.62 -19.11
C ASP A 16 0.34 -4.36 -18.46
N ILE A 17 -0.20 -5.36 -17.76
CA ILE A 17 -1.48 -5.23 -17.02
C ILE A 17 -1.34 -4.23 -15.88
N ARG A 18 -0.26 -4.32 -15.08
CA ARG A 18 -0.05 -3.38 -13.96
C ARG A 18 0.08 -1.93 -14.44
N THR A 19 0.71 -1.71 -15.60
CA THR A 19 0.88 -0.37 -16.18
C THR A 19 -0.46 0.30 -16.52
N ILE A 20 -1.48 -0.47 -16.90
CA ILE A 20 -2.84 0.04 -17.16
C ILE A 20 -3.39 0.75 -15.91
N PHE A 21 -3.13 0.19 -14.72
CA PHE A 21 -3.63 0.69 -13.43
C PHE A 21 -2.59 1.50 -12.64
N SER A 22 -1.43 1.79 -13.22
CA SER A 22 -0.41 2.61 -12.55
C SER A 22 -0.79 4.10 -12.56
N PHE A 23 -0.34 4.82 -11.53
CA PHE A 23 -0.57 6.26 -11.38
C PHE A 23 0.78 6.99 -11.31
N THR A 24 0.95 8.00 -12.15
CA THR A 24 2.02 8.99 -11.96
C THR A 24 1.67 9.89 -10.77
N GLN A 25 2.62 10.64 -10.23
CA GLN A 25 2.38 11.57 -9.12
C GLN A 25 1.17 12.49 -9.39
N LYS A 26 1.12 13.11 -10.58
CA LYS A 26 0.00 13.98 -10.98
C LYS A 26 -1.34 13.22 -10.97
N LYS A 27 -1.38 12.05 -11.59
CA LYS A 27 -2.59 11.21 -11.64
C LYS A 27 -3.00 10.69 -10.26
N THR A 28 -2.06 10.45 -9.37
CA THR A 28 -2.34 10.09 -7.96
C THR A 28 -3.13 11.21 -7.28
N VAL A 29 -2.67 12.44 -7.40
CA VAL A 29 -3.38 13.60 -6.83
C VAL A 29 -4.78 13.76 -7.42
N GLU A 30 -4.91 13.71 -8.75
CA GLU A 30 -6.21 13.77 -9.43
C GLU A 30 -7.16 12.64 -8.95
N ALA A 31 -6.64 11.43 -8.78
CA ALA A 31 -7.41 10.29 -8.28
C ALA A 31 -7.86 10.50 -6.83
N LEU A 32 -6.98 10.96 -5.94
CA LEU A 32 -7.33 11.25 -4.55
C LEU A 32 -8.46 12.30 -4.46
N GLU A 33 -8.41 13.35 -5.31
CA GLU A 33 -9.47 14.38 -5.36
C GLU A 33 -10.84 13.79 -5.78
N ILE A 34 -10.85 12.83 -6.68
CA ILE A 34 -12.07 12.14 -7.11
C ILE A 34 -12.57 11.19 -6.02
N ILE A 35 -11.67 10.36 -5.46
CA ILE A 35 -12.03 9.32 -4.47
C ILE A 35 -12.63 9.93 -3.21
N LYS A 36 -12.06 11.02 -2.70
CA LYS A 36 -12.56 11.67 -1.48
C LYS A 36 -13.94 12.31 -1.63
N GLN A 37 -14.46 12.45 -2.85
CA GLN A 37 -15.81 12.94 -3.13
C GLN A 37 -16.85 11.81 -3.20
N GLU A 38 -16.41 10.56 -3.24
CA GLU A 38 -17.32 9.41 -3.30
C GLU A 38 -18.05 9.23 -1.96
N LYS A 39 -19.36 9.07 -2.04
CA LYS A 39 -20.21 8.93 -0.84
C LYS A 39 -19.81 7.71 -0.02
N GLY A 40 -19.67 7.90 1.27
CA GLY A 40 -19.32 6.83 2.22
C GLY A 40 -17.82 6.62 2.39
N ILE A 41 -16.96 7.31 1.63
CA ILE A 41 -15.51 7.32 1.86
C ILE A 41 -15.17 8.47 2.82
N CYS A 42 -14.49 8.13 3.93
CA CYS A 42 -14.00 9.08 4.93
C CYS A 42 -12.56 9.51 4.66
N GLY A 43 -11.76 8.62 4.10
CA GLY A 43 -10.38 8.89 3.72
C GLY A 43 -9.87 7.90 2.69
N CYS A 44 -8.79 8.27 1.98
CA CYS A 44 -8.13 7.40 1.01
C CYS A 44 -6.63 7.65 0.94
N VAL A 45 -5.88 6.58 0.62
CA VAL A 45 -4.45 6.59 0.32
C VAL A 45 -4.22 5.75 -0.93
N LEU A 46 -3.46 6.26 -1.89
CA LEU A 46 -3.11 5.56 -3.12
C LEU A 46 -1.60 5.33 -3.17
N LEU A 47 -1.19 4.08 -3.13
CA LEU A 47 0.18 3.62 -3.32
C LEU A 47 0.34 3.12 -4.75
N SER A 48 1.21 3.75 -5.55
CA SER A 48 1.52 3.30 -6.90
C SER A 48 3.04 3.27 -7.11
N THR A 49 3.55 2.09 -7.44
CA THR A 49 4.98 1.83 -7.68
C THR A 49 5.14 1.01 -8.97
N CYS A 50 6.36 0.68 -9.38
CA CYS A 50 6.60 -0.22 -10.52
C CYS A 50 6.09 -1.65 -10.28
N ASN A 51 5.98 -2.08 -9.02
CA ASN A 51 5.65 -3.46 -8.66
C ASN A 51 4.20 -3.64 -8.19
N ARG A 52 3.51 -2.56 -7.80
CA ARG A 52 2.13 -2.61 -7.29
C ARG A 52 1.38 -1.30 -7.40
N MET A 53 0.08 -1.42 -7.43
CA MET A 53 -0.85 -0.32 -7.17
C MET A 53 -1.86 -0.79 -6.12
N GLU A 54 -2.06 0.00 -5.07
CA GLU A 54 -2.99 -0.29 -4.00
C GLU A 54 -3.79 0.98 -3.64
N LEU A 55 -5.11 0.86 -3.66
CA LEU A 55 -6.04 1.87 -3.16
C LEU A 55 -6.57 1.44 -1.80
N TRP A 56 -6.35 2.27 -0.81
CA TRP A 56 -6.81 2.12 0.56
C TRP A 56 -7.89 3.14 0.86
N VAL A 57 -8.98 2.71 1.45
CA VAL A 57 -10.05 3.61 1.89
C VAL A 57 -10.50 3.27 3.30
N SER A 58 -10.85 4.31 4.04
CA SER A 58 -11.68 4.21 5.23
C SER A 58 -13.10 4.62 4.86
N THR A 59 -14.10 3.91 5.38
CA THR A 59 -15.49 4.15 5.03
C THR A 59 -16.35 4.37 6.27
N GLU A 60 -17.51 4.97 6.08
CA GLU A 60 -18.55 5.00 7.10
C GLU A 60 -18.96 3.58 7.51
N GLU A 61 -19.47 3.42 8.73
CA GLU A 61 -19.88 2.13 9.24
C GLU A 61 -21.02 1.55 8.40
N GLY A 62 -20.85 0.27 8.03
CA GLY A 62 -21.81 -0.43 7.17
C GLY A 62 -21.75 -0.06 5.69
N CYS A 63 -20.86 0.86 5.29
CA CYS A 63 -20.66 1.21 3.89
C CYS A 63 -19.60 0.30 3.25
N VAL A 64 -19.94 -0.32 2.13
CA VAL A 64 -19.03 -1.11 1.29
C VAL A 64 -18.92 -0.44 -0.07
N ILE A 65 -17.71 -0.09 -0.45
CA ILE A 65 -17.42 0.55 -1.73
C ILE A 65 -16.97 -0.50 -2.76
N ALA A 66 -17.51 -0.45 -3.96
CA ALA A 66 -17.06 -1.25 -5.10
C ALA A 66 -15.75 -0.64 -5.66
N LEU A 67 -14.62 -0.96 -5.01
CA LEU A 67 -13.33 -0.31 -5.30
C LEU A 67 -12.83 -0.58 -6.71
N TYR A 68 -13.09 -1.77 -7.29
CA TYR A 68 -12.71 -2.07 -8.66
C TYR A 68 -13.44 -1.15 -9.66
N GLU A 69 -14.73 -0.99 -9.51
CA GLU A 69 -15.55 -0.10 -10.35
C GLU A 69 -15.08 1.35 -10.24
N LEU A 70 -14.76 1.79 -9.02
CA LEU A 70 -14.23 3.12 -8.76
C LEU A 70 -12.88 3.34 -9.48
N LEU A 71 -11.96 2.38 -9.41
CA LEU A 71 -10.70 2.43 -10.16
C LEU A 71 -10.92 2.46 -11.67
N CYS A 72 -11.82 1.63 -12.19
CA CYS A 72 -12.18 1.62 -13.60
C CYS A 72 -12.75 2.97 -14.05
N LYS A 73 -13.63 3.58 -13.27
CA LYS A 73 -14.16 4.93 -13.51
C LYS A 73 -13.04 5.98 -13.59
N ILE A 74 -12.10 5.98 -12.63
CA ILE A 74 -10.97 6.92 -12.58
C ILE A 74 -10.02 6.72 -13.77
N ARG A 75 -9.82 5.47 -14.19
CA ARG A 75 -8.90 5.11 -15.29
C ARG A 75 -9.57 5.12 -16.67
N ALA A 76 -10.88 5.38 -16.74
CA ALA A 76 -11.69 5.26 -17.95
C ALA A 76 -11.57 3.87 -18.62
N ILE A 77 -11.59 2.82 -17.81
CA ILE A 77 -11.55 1.42 -18.25
C ILE A 77 -12.98 0.88 -18.22
N HIS A 78 -13.41 0.29 -19.32
CA HIS A 78 -14.79 -0.24 -19.49
C HIS A 78 -14.78 -1.77 -19.65
N ASN A 79 -13.86 -2.45 -18.98
CA ASN A 79 -13.68 -3.89 -19.16
C ASN A 79 -13.45 -4.58 -17.82
N ASP A 80 -14.26 -5.61 -17.53
CA ASP A 80 -14.16 -6.39 -16.29
C ASP A 80 -13.11 -7.51 -16.35
N GLU A 81 -12.47 -7.71 -17.51
CA GLU A 81 -11.48 -8.79 -17.69
C GLU A 81 -10.26 -8.66 -16.78
N TYR A 82 -9.98 -7.46 -16.27
CA TYR A 82 -8.86 -7.19 -15.37
C TYR A 82 -9.17 -7.45 -13.90
N GLN A 83 -10.45 -7.61 -13.52
CA GLN A 83 -10.86 -7.80 -12.12
C GLN A 83 -10.17 -9.02 -11.48
N LYS A 84 -9.94 -10.08 -12.24
CA LYS A 84 -9.26 -11.31 -11.81
C LYS A 84 -7.81 -11.11 -11.33
N TYR A 85 -7.19 -9.98 -11.67
CA TYR A 85 -5.83 -9.64 -11.23
C TYR A 85 -5.80 -8.80 -9.96
N PHE A 86 -6.97 -8.45 -9.42
CA PHE A 86 -7.07 -7.64 -8.21
C PHE A 86 -7.34 -8.50 -6.99
N THR A 87 -6.73 -8.10 -5.88
CA THR A 87 -7.00 -8.64 -4.57
C THR A 87 -7.69 -7.57 -3.73
N GLU A 88 -8.84 -7.88 -3.17
CA GLU A 88 -9.52 -7.05 -2.19
C GLU A 88 -9.29 -7.59 -0.78
N ARG A 89 -9.05 -6.70 0.17
CA ARG A 89 -8.90 -7.01 1.59
C ARG A 89 -9.73 -6.04 2.42
N LYS A 90 -10.24 -6.52 3.55
CA LYS A 90 -11.07 -5.72 4.45
C LYS A 90 -10.61 -5.90 5.89
N GLU A 91 -10.82 -4.88 6.70
CA GLU A 91 -10.60 -4.90 8.14
C GLU A 91 -9.24 -5.49 8.53
N GLU A 92 -9.23 -6.54 9.33
CA GLU A 92 -8.04 -7.17 9.85
C GLU A 92 -7.08 -7.66 8.75
N ASP A 93 -7.61 -8.25 7.67
CA ASP A 93 -6.80 -8.71 6.54
C ASP A 93 -6.09 -7.56 5.83
N ALA A 94 -6.78 -6.42 5.68
CA ALA A 94 -6.18 -5.22 5.12
C ALA A 94 -5.08 -4.66 6.04
N VAL A 95 -5.35 -4.57 7.34
CA VAL A 95 -4.38 -4.12 8.34
C VAL A 95 -3.14 -5.02 8.33
N GLN A 96 -3.33 -6.34 8.40
CA GLN A 96 -2.23 -7.31 8.38
C GLN A 96 -1.38 -7.17 7.11
N HIS A 97 -2.02 -7.02 5.94
CA HIS A 97 -1.34 -6.81 4.68
C HIS A 97 -0.45 -5.55 4.70
N LEU A 98 -0.95 -4.41 5.21
CA LEU A 98 -0.17 -3.18 5.28
C LEU A 98 1.09 -3.33 6.15
N PHE A 99 0.96 -3.99 7.30
CA PHE A 99 2.11 -4.24 8.18
C PHE A 99 3.14 -5.16 7.50
N ARG A 100 2.71 -6.24 6.86
CA ARG A 100 3.58 -7.14 6.09
C ARG A 100 4.28 -6.39 4.96
N LEU A 101 3.53 -5.55 4.24
CA LEU A 101 4.04 -4.70 3.17
C LEU A 101 5.13 -3.74 3.68
N ALA A 102 4.84 -3.00 4.74
CA ALA A 102 5.78 -2.04 5.34
C ALA A 102 7.04 -2.72 5.90
N CYS A 103 6.93 -3.98 6.36
CA CYS A 103 8.07 -4.80 6.78
C CYS A 103 8.85 -5.41 5.60
N GLY A 104 8.39 -5.25 4.34
CA GLY A 104 9.05 -5.77 3.14
C GLY A 104 8.78 -7.24 2.86
N LEU A 105 7.82 -7.85 3.55
CA LEU A 105 7.45 -9.28 3.38
C LEU A 105 6.62 -9.54 2.11
N GLU A 106 6.03 -8.49 1.54
CA GLU A 106 5.24 -8.52 0.30
C GLU A 106 6.03 -7.97 -0.91
N SER A 107 7.33 -7.70 -0.74
CA SER A 107 8.20 -7.18 -1.80
C SER A 107 8.81 -8.30 -2.62
N ARG A 108 9.09 -8.04 -3.91
CA ARG A 108 9.76 -9.00 -4.81
C ARG A 108 11.16 -9.39 -4.30
N ILE A 109 11.84 -8.43 -3.68
CA ILE A 109 13.10 -8.65 -2.96
C ILE A 109 12.78 -8.49 -1.48
N LEU A 110 12.96 -9.58 -0.72
CA LEU A 110 12.66 -9.60 0.71
C LEU A 110 13.52 -8.54 1.44
N GLY A 111 12.87 -7.68 2.22
CA GLY A 111 13.56 -6.65 3.01
C GLY A 111 14.02 -5.42 2.23
N GLU A 112 13.55 -5.21 0.99
CA GLU A 112 13.84 -4.00 0.22
C GLU A 112 13.41 -2.73 0.96
N ASP A 113 14.35 -1.78 1.10
CA ASP A 113 14.10 -0.52 1.82
C ASP A 113 13.15 0.44 1.09
N GLN A 114 13.00 0.29 -0.23
CA GLN A 114 12.20 1.20 -1.05
C GLN A 114 10.72 1.19 -0.68
N ILE A 115 10.14 0.00 -0.40
CA ILE A 115 8.71 -0.11 -0.11
C ILE A 115 8.30 0.72 1.12
N LEU A 116 9.11 0.76 2.17
CA LEU A 116 8.83 1.55 3.35
C LEU A 116 8.76 3.04 3.05
N THR A 117 9.69 3.52 2.22
CA THR A 117 9.73 4.90 1.75
C THR A 117 8.51 5.22 0.89
N GLN A 118 8.10 4.28 0.02
CA GLN A 118 6.92 4.43 -0.84
C GLN A 118 5.62 4.45 -0.04
N VAL A 119 5.46 3.56 0.96
CA VAL A 119 4.28 3.56 1.86
C VAL A 119 4.21 4.89 2.64
N LYS A 120 5.34 5.36 3.18
CA LYS A 120 5.41 6.67 3.84
C LYS A 120 5.07 7.81 2.87
N GLY A 121 5.61 7.78 1.65
CA GLY A 121 5.35 8.78 0.63
C GLY A 121 3.89 8.85 0.21
N ALA A 122 3.22 7.69 0.07
CA ALA A 122 1.80 7.62 -0.24
C ALA A 122 0.94 8.30 0.84
N LEU A 123 1.24 8.06 2.12
CA LEU A 123 0.56 8.75 3.22
C LEU A 123 0.82 10.26 3.19
N VAL A 124 2.07 10.68 2.95
CA VAL A 124 2.41 12.12 2.88
C VAL A 124 1.61 12.79 1.77
N THR A 125 1.57 12.21 0.57
CA THR A 125 0.77 12.73 -0.55
C THR A 125 -0.71 12.83 -0.18
N ALA A 126 -1.29 11.79 0.41
CA ALA A 126 -2.69 11.80 0.82
C ALA A 126 -2.99 12.89 1.86
N ARG A 127 -2.08 13.09 2.82
CA ARG A 127 -2.17 14.15 3.84
C ARG A 127 -2.12 15.56 3.23
N GLU A 128 -1.17 15.82 2.34
CA GLU A 128 -0.99 17.11 1.68
C GLU A 128 -2.22 17.51 0.83
N HIS A 129 -2.98 16.53 0.36
CA HIS A 129 -4.21 16.72 -0.40
C HIS A 129 -5.50 16.53 0.42
N TYR A 130 -5.40 16.49 1.76
CA TYR A 130 -6.55 16.31 2.65
C TYR A 130 -7.41 15.09 2.32
N ALA A 131 -6.76 14.04 1.82
CA ALA A 131 -7.42 12.80 1.44
C ALA A 131 -7.35 11.73 2.55
N ALA A 132 -6.32 11.73 3.41
CA ALA A 132 -6.21 10.81 4.54
C ALA A 132 -7.03 11.32 5.73
N ASP A 133 -7.86 10.43 6.28
CA ASP A 133 -8.53 10.63 7.57
C ASP A 133 -7.68 10.13 8.74
N ASN A 134 -8.17 10.32 9.96
CA ASN A 134 -7.46 9.90 11.18
C ASN A 134 -7.20 8.39 11.24
N VAL A 135 -8.09 7.56 10.69
CA VAL A 135 -7.96 6.09 10.73
C VAL A 135 -6.79 5.66 9.86
N LEU A 136 -6.76 6.08 8.60
CA LEU A 136 -5.66 5.78 7.69
C LEU A 136 -4.34 6.44 8.12
N GLU A 137 -4.39 7.66 8.65
CA GLU A 137 -3.24 8.34 9.21
C GLU A 137 -2.56 7.51 10.31
N VAL A 138 -3.33 7.05 11.30
CA VAL A 138 -2.82 6.24 12.40
C VAL A 138 -2.31 4.90 11.89
N LEU A 139 -3.09 4.21 11.05
CA LEU A 139 -2.76 2.90 10.51
C LEU A 139 -1.44 2.92 9.74
N PHE A 140 -1.29 3.83 8.78
CA PHE A 140 -0.08 3.92 7.97
C PHE A 140 1.14 4.34 8.80
N ARG A 141 1.00 5.26 9.75
CA ARG A 141 2.08 5.63 10.68
C ARG A 141 2.55 4.44 11.51
N MET A 142 1.62 3.66 12.05
CA MET A 142 1.96 2.46 12.84
C MET A 142 2.68 1.42 11.96
N ALA A 143 2.20 1.17 10.75
CA ALA A 143 2.85 0.26 9.81
C ALA A 143 4.27 0.71 9.45
N VAL A 144 4.47 2.00 9.15
CA VAL A 144 5.80 2.56 8.88
C VAL A 144 6.73 2.44 10.10
N THR A 145 6.22 2.66 11.30
CA THR A 145 6.99 2.52 12.54
C THR A 145 7.41 1.05 12.75
N ALA A 146 6.49 0.11 12.56
CA ALA A 146 6.78 -1.31 12.65
C ALA A 146 7.84 -1.74 11.62
N GLY A 147 7.70 -1.32 10.37
CA GLY A 147 8.67 -1.61 9.31
C GLY A 147 10.08 -1.08 9.61
N LYS A 148 10.20 0.11 10.20
CA LYS A 148 11.49 0.65 10.67
C LYS A 148 12.09 -0.22 11.77
N LYS A 149 11.29 -0.58 12.78
CA LYS A 149 11.75 -1.41 13.92
C LYS A 149 12.24 -2.78 13.46
N VAL A 150 11.50 -3.45 12.57
CA VAL A 150 11.91 -4.74 12.00
C VAL A 150 13.26 -4.63 11.30
N ARG A 151 13.47 -3.58 10.48
CA ARG A 151 14.74 -3.38 9.77
C ARG A 151 15.91 -3.10 10.70
N THR A 152 15.73 -2.32 11.75
CA THR A 152 16.77 -2.07 12.75
C THR A 152 17.17 -3.37 13.43
N ASN A 153 16.21 -4.13 13.92
CA ASN A 153 16.46 -5.40 14.61
C ASN A 153 17.16 -6.43 13.69
N VAL A 154 16.77 -6.51 12.42
CA VAL A 154 17.42 -7.41 11.45
C VAL A 154 18.86 -6.98 11.16
N LYS A 155 19.14 -5.68 11.00
CA LYS A 155 20.49 -5.15 10.80
C LYS A 155 21.39 -5.44 12.01
N GLU A 156 20.90 -5.24 13.22
CA GLU A 156 21.61 -5.53 14.45
C GLU A 156 21.92 -7.04 14.56
N ALA A 157 20.95 -7.90 14.34
CA ALA A 157 21.15 -9.37 14.37
C ALA A 157 22.17 -9.85 13.31
N LEU A 158 22.18 -9.24 12.12
CA LEU A 158 23.17 -9.56 11.09
C LEU A 158 24.56 -9.05 11.47
N ALA A 159 24.69 -7.86 12.06
CA ALA A 159 25.97 -7.32 12.53
C ALA A 159 26.58 -8.22 13.63
N ASP A 160 25.76 -8.64 14.60
CA ASP A 160 26.19 -9.56 15.68
C ASP A 160 26.64 -10.90 15.12
N SER A 161 25.93 -11.45 14.13
CA SER A 161 26.30 -12.70 13.46
C SER A 161 27.62 -12.60 12.71
N CYS A 162 27.90 -11.46 12.05
CA CYS A 162 29.16 -11.23 11.36
C CYS A 162 30.35 -11.12 12.34
N LEU A 163 30.13 -10.52 13.51
CA LEU A 163 31.19 -10.40 14.55
C LEU A 163 31.57 -11.76 15.14
N LEU A 164 30.61 -12.68 15.28
CA LEU A 164 30.88 -14.04 15.75
C LEU A 164 31.73 -14.85 14.75
N TYR A 165 31.57 -14.64 13.46
CA TYR A 165 32.33 -15.32 12.42
C TYR A 165 33.79 -14.84 12.30
N THR A 166 34.12 -13.63 12.74
CA THR A 166 35.47 -13.09 12.70
C THR A 166 36.29 -13.40 13.95
N SER A 167 35.69 -13.85 15.05
CA SER A 167 36.39 -14.18 16.29
C SER A 167 36.96 -15.63 16.35
N ASP A 168 36.48 -16.52 15.49
CA ASP A 168 36.93 -17.92 15.43
C ASP A 168 38.01 -18.17 14.36
N ALA A 169 38.52 -17.12 13.71
CA ALA A 169 39.57 -17.21 12.69
C ALA A 169 40.94 -16.68 13.16
N ALA A 170 41.22 -16.68 14.48
CA ALA A 170 42.53 -16.30 15.07
C ALA A 170 43.16 -17.47 15.83
#